data_1f48ccc5197d7fd38a3ce256278a781d
#
_entry.id   1f48ccc5197d7fd38a3ce256278a781d
#
_cell.length_a   1.000
_cell.length_b   1.000
_cell.length_c   1.000
_cell.angle_alpha   90.00
_cell.angle_beta   90.00
_cell.angle_gamma   90.00
#
_symmetry.space_group_name_H-M   'P 1'
#
loop_
_entity.id
_entity.type
_entity.pdbx_description
1 polymer ?
#
loop_
_entity_poly.entity_id
_entity_poly.type
_entity_poly.pdbx_seq_one_letter_code
_entity_poly.pdbx_strand_id
1 'polypeptide(L)'
;MKKLSFIFALLFITSLYSVVFATDPALKFPSGANVEANKHNEEGISHYNKGHFDIALKHFQMASKIDSSIGEAHYNEALSLDALDRHGDATNHFYAARKHANGNAAILKSGILNAHAPMKREGS
;
A
#
# COMPACT_ATOMS: atom_id res chain seq x y z
N MET A 1 8.32 43.40 -49.62
CA MET A 1 7.34 42.37 -49.15
C MET A 1 7.95 41.59 -48.02
N LYS A 2 7.48 41.79 -46.81
CA LYS A 2 7.93 41.04 -45.66
C LYS A 2 7.21 39.70 -45.64
N LYS A 3 7.96 38.59 -45.83
CA LYS A 3 7.41 37.25 -45.62
C LYS A 3 7.29 37.01 -44.12
N LEU A 4 6.06 36.91 -43.63
CA LEU A 4 5.80 36.44 -42.28
C LEU A 4 6.04 34.93 -42.29
N SER A 5 7.17 34.53 -41.72
CA SER A 5 7.44 33.14 -41.44
C SER A 5 6.71 32.77 -40.15
N PHE A 6 5.56 32.13 -40.27
CA PHE A 6 4.92 31.49 -39.12
C PHE A 6 5.72 30.26 -38.76
N ILE A 7 6.58 30.38 -37.77
CA ILE A 7 7.17 29.24 -37.11
C ILE A 7 6.08 28.68 -36.22
N PHE A 8 5.39 27.63 -36.70
CA PHE A 8 4.59 26.77 -35.84
C PHE A 8 5.55 26.06 -34.89
N ALA A 9 5.75 26.62 -33.70
CA ALA A 9 6.32 25.89 -32.60
C ALA A 9 5.30 24.81 -32.23
N LEU A 10 5.52 23.61 -32.72
CA LEU A 10 4.80 22.43 -32.30
C LEU A 10 5.24 22.16 -30.85
N LEU A 11 4.49 22.70 -29.90
CA LEU A 11 4.59 22.31 -28.51
C LEU A 11 4.16 20.85 -28.44
N PHE A 12 5.15 19.96 -28.51
CA PHE A 12 4.96 18.59 -28.04
C PHE A 12 4.73 18.67 -26.52
N ILE A 13 3.47 18.81 -26.16
CA ILE A 13 3.03 18.49 -24.81
C ILE A 13 3.14 16.97 -24.74
N THR A 14 4.32 16.49 -24.35
CA THR A 14 4.46 15.13 -23.84
C THR A 14 3.66 15.08 -22.56
N SER A 15 2.38 14.78 -22.68
CA SER A 15 1.59 14.36 -21.55
C SER A 15 2.28 13.11 -21.01
N LEU A 16 3.08 13.31 -19.96
CA LEU A 16 3.54 12.23 -19.11
C LEU A 16 2.28 11.66 -18.47
N TYR A 17 1.67 10.71 -19.16
CA TYR A 17 0.73 9.82 -18.52
C TYR A 17 1.55 9.06 -17.50
N SER A 18 1.61 9.57 -16.28
CA SER A 18 1.98 8.76 -15.13
C SER A 18 0.95 7.64 -15.12
N VAL A 19 1.36 6.47 -15.58
CA VAL A 19 0.61 5.25 -15.31
C VAL A 19 0.71 5.09 -13.80
N VAL A 20 -0.26 5.65 -13.11
CA VAL A 20 -0.48 5.33 -11.71
C VAL A 20 -0.95 3.89 -11.74
N PHE A 21 -0.02 2.96 -11.52
CA PHE A 21 -0.42 1.62 -11.14
C PHE A 21 -1.29 1.81 -9.90
N ALA A 22 -2.58 1.45 -10.02
CA ALA A 22 -3.47 1.49 -8.88
C ALA A 22 -2.90 0.52 -7.84
N THR A 23 -2.21 1.07 -6.84
CA THR A 23 -1.78 0.32 -5.67
C THR A 23 -3.01 0.04 -4.83
N ASP A 24 -3.10 -1.16 -4.26
CA ASP A 24 -4.17 -1.44 -3.32
C ASP A 24 -4.12 -0.41 -2.17
N PRO A 25 -5.27 0.10 -1.73
CA PRO A 25 -5.29 1.14 -0.70
C PRO A 25 -4.84 0.59 0.65
N ALA A 26 -4.04 1.37 1.36
CA ALA A 26 -3.73 1.09 2.76
C ALA A 26 -4.99 1.25 3.62
N LEU A 27 -5.13 0.42 4.64
CA LEU A 27 -6.35 0.28 5.42
C LEU A 27 -6.31 1.09 6.72
N LYS A 28 -7.44 1.73 7.04
CA LYS A 28 -7.68 2.32 8.35
C LYS A 28 -7.84 1.23 9.40
N PHE A 29 -7.50 1.55 10.64
CA PHE A 29 -7.71 0.66 11.76
C PHE A 29 -9.18 0.59 12.16
N PRO A 30 -9.62 -0.53 12.75
CA PRO A 30 -10.97 -0.65 13.28
C PRO A 30 -11.20 0.32 14.46
N SER A 31 -12.46 0.64 14.69
CA SER A 31 -12.86 1.44 15.86
C SER A 31 -12.39 0.79 17.15
N GLY A 32 -11.91 1.59 18.09
CA GLY A 32 -11.42 1.12 19.39
C GLY A 32 -9.96 0.64 19.38
N ALA A 33 -9.25 0.74 18.26
CA ALA A 33 -7.81 0.49 18.23
C ALA A 33 -7.04 1.46 19.15
N ASN A 34 -5.87 1.04 19.60
CA ASN A 34 -4.98 1.89 20.39
C ASN A 34 -4.75 3.24 19.69
N VAL A 35 -4.92 4.34 20.42
CA VAL A 35 -4.87 5.71 19.87
C VAL A 35 -3.51 6.02 19.26
N GLU A 36 -2.42 5.63 19.92
CA GLU A 36 -1.07 5.88 19.42
C GLU A 36 -0.76 5.02 18.20
N ALA A 37 -1.14 3.75 18.22
CA ALA A 37 -1.02 2.87 17.04
C ALA A 37 -1.82 3.43 15.85
N ASN A 38 -3.05 3.90 16.10
CA ASN A 38 -3.86 4.50 15.06
C ASN A 38 -3.23 5.78 14.48
N LYS A 39 -2.64 6.63 15.33
CA LYS A 39 -1.93 7.82 14.87
C LYS A 39 -0.80 7.46 13.90
N HIS A 40 0.03 6.48 14.23
CA HIS A 40 1.06 5.98 13.34
C HIS A 40 0.48 5.40 12.06
N ASN A 41 -0.61 4.66 12.13
CA ASN A 41 -1.27 4.15 10.94
C ASN A 41 -1.75 5.27 10.01
N GLU A 42 -2.39 6.32 10.53
CA GLU A 42 -2.84 7.48 9.74
C GLU A 42 -1.67 8.22 9.08
N GLU A 43 -0.56 8.42 9.79
CA GLU A 43 0.66 8.99 9.23
C GLU A 43 1.24 8.10 8.13
N GLY A 44 1.26 6.78 8.35
CA GLY A 44 1.69 5.80 7.36
C GLY A 44 0.81 5.84 6.09
N ILE A 45 -0.50 5.90 6.23
CA ILE A 45 -1.44 6.03 5.11
C ILE A 45 -1.16 7.31 4.32
N SER A 46 -0.93 8.43 5.00
CA SER A 46 -0.60 9.70 4.34
C SER A 46 0.65 9.59 3.47
N HIS A 47 1.72 8.99 4.00
CA HIS A 47 2.97 8.78 3.24
C HIS A 47 2.79 7.75 2.12
N TYR A 48 2.06 6.67 2.37
CA TYR A 48 1.75 5.64 1.37
C TYR A 48 1.04 6.26 0.15
N ASN A 49 0.03 7.09 0.39
CA ASN A 49 -0.73 7.78 -0.66
C ASN A 49 0.11 8.76 -1.49
N LYS A 50 1.22 9.24 -0.93
CA LYS A 50 2.19 10.09 -1.63
C LYS A 50 3.28 9.29 -2.34
N GLY A 51 3.27 7.97 -2.24
CA GLY A 51 4.32 7.10 -2.79
C GLY A 51 5.60 7.05 -1.96
N HIS A 52 5.59 7.58 -0.74
CA HIS A 52 6.71 7.52 0.20
C HIS A 52 6.68 6.21 1.00
N PHE A 53 6.88 5.09 0.30
CA PHE A 53 6.67 3.75 0.85
C PHE A 53 7.65 3.38 1.97
N ASP A 54 8.87 3.89 1.94
CA ASP A 54 9.87 3.69 2.99
C ASP A 54 9.49 4.38 4.31
N ILE A 55 8.95 5.59 4.22
CA ILE A 55 8.45 6.33 5.39
C ILE A 55 7.15 5.71 5.89
N ALA A 56 6.25 5.37 4.97
CA ALA A 56 5.01 4.68 5.30
C ALA A 56 5.28 3.37 6.06
N LEU A 57 6.23 2.57 5.59
CA LEU A 57 6.63 1.32 6.24
C LEU A 57 7.08 1.54 7.69
N LYS A 58 7.88 2.57 7.96
CA LYS A 58 8.33 2.90 9.32
C LYS A 58 7.16 3.20 10.24
N HIS A 59 6.19 3.99 9.78
CA HIS A 59 4.99 4.30 10.55
C HIS A 59 4.11 3.06 10.78
N PHE A 60 3.89 2.24 9.78
CA PHE A 60 3.13 0.99 9.93
C PHE A 60 3.82 0.02 10.89
N GLN A 61 5.15 -0.06 10.86
CA GLN A 61 5.93 -0.85 11.81
C GLN A 61 5.79 -0.34 13.25
N MET A 62 5.77 0.98 13.46
CA MET A 62 5.50 1.56 14.77
C MET A 62 4.11 1.18 15.27
N ALA A 63 3.11 1.24 14.40
CA ALA A 63 1.75 0.85 14.74
C ALA A 63 1.65 -0.63 15.13
N SER A 64 2.21 -1.53 14.34
CA SER A 64 2.18 -2.98 14.61
C SER A 64 3.02 -3.37 15.83
N LYS A 65 4.05 -2.59 16.14
CA LYS A 65 4.85 -2.79 17.36
C LYS A 65 4.09 -2.43 18.62
N ILE A 66 3.22 -1.43 18.55
CA ILE A 66 2.32 -1.06 19.66
C ILE A 66 1.23 -2.11 19.84
N ASP A 67 0.63 -2.58 18.76
CA ASP A 67 -0.37 -3.64 18.76
C ASP A 67 -0.21 -4.57 17.55
N SER A 68 0.40 -5.72 17.77
CA SER A 68 0.65 -6.73 16.73
C SER A 68 -0.57 -7.58 16.37
N SER A 69 -1.69 -7.40 17.07
CA SER A 69 -2.93 -8.15 16.82
C SER A 69 -3.82 -7.52 15.74
N ILE A 70 -3.46 -6.34 15.23
CA ILE A 70 -4.23 -5.61 14.23
C ILE A 70 -3.82 -6.09 12.82
N GLY A 71 -4.72 -6.83 12.15
CA GLY A 71 -4.46 -7.36 10.82
C GLY A 71 -4.19 -6.28 9.77
N GLU A 72 -4.86 -5.15 9.86
CA GLU A 72 -4.69 -3.98 9.00
C GLU A 72 -3.26 -3.41 9.09
N ALA A 73 -2.63 -3.44 10.25
CA ALA A 73 -1.24 -3.01 10.41
C ALA A 73 -0.29 -3.90 9.58
N HIS A 74 -0.42 -5.20 9.70
CA HIS A 74 0.37 -6.15 8.91
C HIS A 74 0.08 -6.03 7.41
N TYR A 75 -1.17 -5.82 7.04
CA TYR A 75 -1.55 -5.60 5.65
C TYR A 75 -0.88 -4.37 5.06
N ASN A 76 -0.89 -3.25 5.77
CA ASN A 76 -0.27 -2.00 5.35
C ASN A 76 1.27 -2.11 5.26
N GLU A 77 1.90 -2.83 6.21
CA GLU A 77 3.32 -3.16 6.11
C GLU A 77 3.62 -3.97 4.84
N ALA A 78 2.82 -4.99 4.58
CA ALA A 78 2.97 -5.84 3.41
C ALA A 78 2.86 -5.05 2.10
N LEU A 79 1.88 -4.15 1.99
CA LEU A 79 1.72 -3.28 0.82
C LEU A 79 2.95 -2.40 0.60
N SER A 80 3.49 -1.82 1.68
CA SER A 80 4.68 -0.96 1.60
C SER A 80 5.92 -1.75 1.22
N LEU A 81 6.09 -2.95 1.79
CA LEU A 81 7.20 -3.86 1.46
C LEU A 81 7.14 -4.32 0.00
N ASP A 82 5.95 -4.65 -0.49
CA ASP A 82 5.75 -5.04 -1.89
C ASP A 82 6.10 -3.89 -2.84
N ALA A 83 5.66 -2.67 -2.54
CA ALA A 83 6.00 -1.48 -3.30
C ALA A 83 7.51 -1.16 -3.30
N LEU A 84 8.24 -1.62 -2.30
CA LEU A 84 9.70 -1.53 -2.17
C LEU A 84 10.44 -2.75 -2.76
N ASP A 85 9.77 -3.60 -3.54
CA ASP A 85 10.31 -4.84 -4.13
C ASP A 85 10.80 -5.88 -3.10
N ARG A 86 10.35 -5.79 -1.85
CA ARG A 86 10.67 -6.73 -0.76
C ARG A 86 9.58 -7.80 -0.64
N HIS A 87 9.39 -8.57 -1.70
CA HIS A 87 8.26 -9.50 -1.85
C HIS A 87 8.24 -10.62 -0.81
N GLY A 88 9.40 -11.15 -0.41
CA GLY A 88 9.50 -12.19 0.63
C GLY A 88 9.01 -11.70 2.00
N ASP A 89 9.45 -10.52 2.39
CA ASP A 89 8.99 -9.88 3.64
C ASP A 89 7.50 -9.53 3.57
N ALA A 90 7.05 -9.02 2.41
CA ALA A 90 5.64 -8.73 2.17
C ALA A 90 4.77 -9.98 2.36
N THR A 91 5.20 -11.12 1.82
CA THR A 91 4.48 -12.40 1.95
C THR A 91 4.28 -12.78 3.42
N ASN A 92 5.30 -12.65 4.25
CA ASN A 92 5.19 -12.94 5.69
C ASN A 92 4.16 -12.05 6.37
N HIS A 93 4.13 -10.76 6.05
CA HIS A 93 3.16 -9.82 6.61
C HIS A 93 1.75 -10.04 6.06
N PHE A 94 1.59 -10.46 4.80
CA PHE A 94 0.27 -10.86 4.28
C PHE A 94 -0.30 -12.08 5.00
N TYR A 95 0.52 -13.07 5.35
CA TYR A 95 0.09 -14.19 6.19
C TYR A 95 -0.34 -13.71 7.58
N ALA A 96 0.42 -12.81 8.20
CA ALA A 96 0.05 -12.23 9.49
C ALA A 96 -1.25 -11.41 9.41
N ALA A 97 -1.43 -10.64 8.35
CA ALA A 97 -2.66 -9.90 8.10
C ALA A 97 -3.88 -10.82 8.02
N ARG A 98 -3.78 -11.92 7.29
CA ARG A 98 -4.86 -12.92 7.20
C ARG A 98 -5.16 -13.53 8.55
N LYS A 99 -4.14 -13.92 9.31
CA LYS A 99 -4.29 -14.50 10.65
C LYS A 99 -5.05 -13.57 11.59
N HIS A 100 -4.81 -12.27 11.49
CA HIS A 100 -5.39 -11.24 12.36
C HIS A 100 -6.49 -10.42 11.68
N ALA A 101 -7.04 -10.90 10.55
CA ALA A 101 -8.02 -10.15 9.77
C ALA A 101 -9.34 -9.92 10.51
N ASN A 102 -9.67 -10.75 11.48
CA ASN A 102 -10.89 -10.64 12.30
C ASN A 102 -12.16 -10.38 11.45
N GLY A 103 -12.29 -11.09 10.33
CA GLY A 103 -13.41 -10.98 9.40
C GLY A 103 -13.35 -9.76 8.46
N ASN A 104 -12.28 -8.97 8.45
CA ASN A 104 -12.16 -7.84 7.53
C ASN A 104 -12.11 -8.31 6.07
N ALA A 105 -13.17 -8.03 5.32
CA ALA A 105 -13.30 -8.44 3.93
C ALA A 105 -12.24 -7.78 3.03
N ALA A 106 -11.81 -6.56 3.34
CA ALA A 106 -10.76 -5.86 2.58
C ALA A 106 -9.43 -6.62 2.64
N ILE A 107 -9.13 -7.29 3.74
CA ILE A 107 -7.96 -8.16 3.89
C ILE A 107 -8.23 -9.51 3.22
N LEU A 108 -9.30 -10.20 3.61
CA LEU A 108 -9.57 -11.59 3.21
C LEU A 108 -9.83 -11.76 1.72
N LYS A 109 -10.37 -10.74 1.06
CA LYS A 109 -10.68 -10.72 -0.38
C LYS A 109 -9.62 -9.97 -1.20
N SER A 110 -8.54 -9.51 -0.58
CA SER A 110 -7.47 -8.79 -1.27
C SER A 110 -6.80 -9.67 -2.32
N GLY A 111 -6.76 -9.20 -3.56
CA GLY A 111 -6.10 -9.88 -4.67
C GLY A 111 -4.60 -10.02 -4.45
N ILE A 112 -3.95 -8.93 -4.01
CA ILE A 112 -2.51 -8.92 -3.74
C ILE A 112 -2.15 -9.86 -2.58
N LEU A 113 -2.92 -9.84 -1.49
CA LEU A 113 -2.71 -10.75 -0.37
C LEU A 113 -2.82 -12.20 -0.81
N ASN A 114 -3.87 -12.54 -1.56
CA ASN A 114 -4.10 -13.91 -2.01
C ASN A 114 -3.07 -14.38 -3.06
N ALA A 115 -2.48 -13.47 -3.82
CA ALA A 115 -1.37 -13.77 -4.72
C ALA A 115 -0.07 -14.07 -3.97
N HIS A 116 0.24 -13.28 -2.93
CA HIS A 116 1.45 -13.47 -2.11
C HIS A 116 1.33 -14.63 -1.12
N ALA A 117 0.17 -14.78 -0.52
CA ALA A 117 -0.10 -15.73 0.55
C ALA A 117 -1.30 -16.61 0.20
N PRO A 118 -1.19 -17.52 -0.79
CA PRO A 118 -2.29 -18.38 -1.15
C PRO A 118 -2.70 -19.27 0.02
N MET A 119 -4.00 -19.49 0.15
CA MET A 119 -4.50 -20.48 1.11
C MET A 119 -4.00 -21.86 0.71
N LYS A 120 -3.43 -22.60 1.65
CA LYS A 120 -3.10 -24.01 1.43
C LYS A 120 -4.41 -24.77 1.16
N ARG A 121 -4.48 -25.48 0.04
CA ARG A 121 -5.57 -26.44 -0.18
C ARG A 121 -5.41 -27.56 0.85
N GLU A 122 -6.41 -27.77 1.70
CA GLU A 122 -6.44 -28.97 2.53
C GLU A 122 -6.54 -30.17 1.56
N GLY A 123 -5.57 -31.08 1.64
CA GLY A 123 -5.60 -32.35 0.90
C GLY A 123 -4.57 -32.52 -0.21
N SER A 124 -3.47 -31.80 -0.21
CA SER A 124 -2.31 -32.12 -1.09
C SER A 124 -1.09 -32.51 -0.28
#